data_21c2fd2c3df7f2b73525fd95fe602a46
#
_entry.id   21c2fd2c3df7f2b73525fd95fe602a46
#
_cell.length_a   1.000
_cell.length_b   1.000
_cell.length_c   1.000
_cell.angle_alpha   90.00
_cell.angle_beta   90.00
_cell.angle_gamma   90.00
#
_symmetry.space_group_name_H-M   'P 1'
#
loop_
_entity.id
_entity.type
_entity.pdbx_description
1 polymer ?
#
loop_
_entity_poly.entity_id
_entity_poly.type
_entity_poly.pdbx_seq_one_letter_code
_entity_poly.pdbx_strand_id
1 'polypeptide(L)'
;MTRPFFAPRSARWVPGNHFELLENGEEFFPRVFDAIANARHEVMLETFILFEDKIGQQLHAALLGAAQRGVEVHVLVDGFGSPDLSEQFVGSLVAAGVHFRIFDPGRRILGQRLNVLRRMHRKIVVVDGQLGFIGGINYSADHVADFGPEAKQDYAVQVRG
;
A
#
# COMPACT_ATOMS: atom_id res chain seq x y z
N MET A 1 18.63 -32.99 -0.22
CA MET A 1 17.21 -33.08 -0.68
C MET A 1 16.72 -31.67 -0.90
N THR A 2 16.68 -31.20 -2.14
CA THR A 2 16.16 -29.89 -2.54
C THR A 2 14.63 -29.93 -2.49
N ARG A 3 14.00 -29.10 -1.64
CA ARG A 3 12.54 -28.94 -1.64
C ARG A 3 12.11 -28.43 -3.02
N PRO A 4 11.08 -29.00 -3.64
CA PRO A 4 10.56 -28.52 -4.90
C PRO A 4 10.05 -27.08 -4.73
N PHE A 5 10.44 -26.19 -5.66
CA PHE A 5 10.12 -24.75 -5.67
C PHE A 5 8.60 -24.44 -5.71
N PHE A 6 7.77 -25.46 -5.95
CA PHE A 6 6.31 -25.40 -6.11
C PHE A 6 5.59 -26.49 -5.28
N ALA A 7 5.96 -26.69 -4.03
CA ALA A 7 5.05 -27.44 -3.17
C ALA A 7 3.77 -26.60 -2.98
N PRO A 8 2.57 -27.10 -3.36
CA PRO A 8 1.34 -26.37 -3.13
C PRO A 8 1.21 -26.15 -1.62
N ARG A 9 1.17 -24.88 -1.19
CA ARG A 9 0.81 -24.59 0.20
C ARG A 9 -0.61 -25.09 0.39
N SER A 10 -0.80 -26.03 1.32
CA SER A 10 -2.14 -26.48 1.67
C SER A 10 -2.96 -25.26 2.12
N ALA A 11 -3.98 -24.92 1.35
CA ALA A 11 -4.92 -23.88 1.76
C ALA A 11 -5.64 -24.37 3.02
N ARG A 12 -5.67 -23.53 4.06
CA ARG A 12 -6.41 -23.78 5.28
C ARG A 12 -7.58 -22.80 5.35
N TRP A 13 -8.78 -23.32 5.45
CA TRP A 13 -9.95 -22.53 5.75
C TRP A 13 -9.91 -22.08 7.21
N VAL A 14 -10.02 -20.78 7.45
CA VAL A 14 -10.04 -20.18 8.79
C VAL A 14 -11.41 -19.53 8.97
N PRO A 15 -12.24 -19.99 9.91
CA PRO A 15 -13.51 -19.36 10.22
C PRO A 15 -13.33 -18.13 11.09
N GLY A 16 -14.37 -17.31 11.21
CA GLY A 16 -14.40 -16.14 12.10
C GLY A 16 -13.97 -14.84 11.46
N ASN A 17 -13.64 -14.85 10.15
CA ASN A 17 -13.34 -13.60 9.45
C ASN A 17 -14.62 -12.80 9.17
N HIS A 18 -14.51 -11.48 9.32
CA HIS A 18 -15.54 -10.52 8.95
C HIS A 18 -15.10 -9.70 7.75
N PHE A 19 -15.98 -9.52 6.77
CA PHE A 19 -15.70 -8.81 5.52
C PHE A 19 -16.63 -7.61 5.38
N GLU A 20 -16.08 -6.48 4.95
CA GLU A 20 -16.84 -5.27 4.65
C GLU A 20 -16.38 -4.73 3.32
N LEU A 21 -17.34 -4.48 2.40
CA LEU A 21 -17.06 -3.85 1.11
C LEU A 21 -16.94 -2.34 1.33
N LEU A 22 -15.91 -1.74 0.76
CA LEU A 22 -15.65 -0.32 0.78
C LEU A 22 -15.73 0.22 -0.65
N GLU A 23 -16.54 1.23 -0.85
CA GLU A 23 -16.72 1.89 -2.14
C GLU A 23 -15.90 3.18 -2.17
N ASN A 24 -15.08 3.31 -3.19
CA ASN A 24 -14.25 4.48 -3.47
C ASN A 24 -13.29 4.90 -2.33
N GLY A 25 -12.58 5.97 -2.57
CA GLY A 25 -11.61 6.51 -1.61
C GLY A 25 -12.26 7.08 -0.35
N GLU A 26 -13.51 7.56 -0.45
CA GLU A 26 -14.26 8.15 0.66
C GLU A 26 -14.48 7.17 1.82
N GLU A 27 -14.71 5.90 1.52
CA GLU A 27 -14.85 4.87 2.54
C GLU A 27 -13.52 4.21 2.87
N PHE A 28 -12.65 4.04 1.88
CA PHE A 28 -11.40 3.31 2.00
C PHE A 28 -10.33 4.08 2.79
N PHE A 29 -10.02 5.32 2.39
CA PHE A 29 -8.88 6.04 2.97
C PHE A 29 -9.05 6.35 4.46
N PRO A 30 -10.20 6.84 4.95
CA PRO A 30 -10.37 7.07 6.39
C PRO A 30 -10.14 5.81 7.21
N ARG A 31 -10.64 4.66 6.75
CA ARG A 31 -10.49 3.39 7.47
C ARG A 31 -9.06 2.88 7.48
N VAL A 32 -8.35 3.00 6.36
CA VAL A 32 -6.93 2.62 6.28
C VAL A 32 -6.09 3.53 7.17
N PHE A 33 -6.30 4.85 7.09
CA PHE A 33 -5.51 5.81 7.88
C PHE A 33 -5.79 5.66 9.38
N ASP A 34 -7.05 5.43 9.77
CA ASP A 34 -7.41 5.13 11.16
C ASP A 34 -6.76 3.82 11.63
N ALA A 35 -6.79 2.76 10.82
CA ALA A 35 -6.14 1.50 11.14
C ALA A 35 -4.64 1.69 11.38
N ILE A 36 -3.93 2.42 10.51
CA ILE A 36 -2.50 2.73 10.64
C ILE A 36 -2.26 3.60 11.90
N ALA A 37 -3.12 4.59 12.16
CA ALA A 37 -3.01 5.46 13.33
C ALA A 37 -3.16 4.68 14.65
N ASN A 38 -3.95 3.59 14.65
CA ASN A 38 -4.18 2.74 15.82
C ASN A 38 -3.30 1.49 15.87
N ALA A 39 -2.42 1.28 14.90
CA ALA A 39 -1.47 0.16 14.84
C ALA A 39 -0.56 0.14 16.08
N ARG A 40 -0.30 -1.08 16.59
CA ARG A 40 0.50 -1.32 17.80
C ARG A 40 1.79 -2.08 17.55
N HIS A 41 1.83 -2.92 16.51
CA HIS A 41 2.95 -3.83 16.27
C HIS A 41 3.53 -3.64 14.89
N GLU A 42 2.72 -3.82 13.84
CA GLU A 42 3.20 -3.78 12.46
C GLU A 42 2.18 -3.18 11.48
N VAL A 43 2.70 -2.55 10.42
CA VAL A 43 1.95 -2.15 9.23
C VAL A 43 2.70 -2.65 8.01
N MET A 44 2.05 -3.46 7.18
CA MET A 44 2.55 -3.87 5.87
C MET A 44 1.67 -3.26 4.78
N LEU A 45 2.25 -2.50 3.87
CA LEU A 45 1.56 -1.84 2.77
C LEU A 45 2.24 -2.16 1.44
N GLU A 46 1.46 -2.64 0.49
CA GLU A 46 1.86 -2.80 -0.90
C GLU A 46 0.88 -2.04 -1.80
N THR A 47 1.39 -1.19 -2.69
CA THR A 47 0.54 -0.47 -3.64
C THR A 47 1.21 -0.31 -4.99
N PHE A 48 0.40 -0.31 -6.05
CA PHE A 48 0.89 -0.05 -7.41
C PHE A 48 1.16 1.44 -7.62
N ILE A 49 0.18 2.31 -7.27
CA ILE A 49 0.33 3.76 -7.40
C ILE A 49 0.33 4.41 -6.02
N LEU A 50 1.32 5.25 -5.81
CA LEU A 50 1.40 6.22 -4.74
C LEU A 50 1.85 7.55 -5.34
N PHE A 51 1.04 8.60 -5.22
CA PHE A 51 1.38 9.97 -5.63
C PHE A 51 1.53 10.87 -4.40
N GLU A 52 2.33 11.91 -4.52
CA GLU A 52 2.50 12.94 -3.48
C GLU A 52 1.38 14.00 -3.50
N ASP A 53 0.17 13.58 -3.86
CA ASP A 53 -1.02 14.41 -3.78
C ASP A 53 -1.61 14.42 -2.34
N LYS A 54 -2.79 15.01 -2.18
CA LYS A 54 -3.45 15.11 -0.87
C LYS A 54 -3.65 13.77 -0.17
N ILE A 55 -3.87 12.67 -0.93
CA ILE A 55 -4.06 11.33 -0.38
C ILE A 55 -2.72 10.72 0.02
N GLY A 56 -1.71 10.84 -0.84
CA GLY A 56 -0.36 10.37 -0.52
C GLY A 56 0.26 11.12 0.67
N GLN A 57 -0.01 12.41 0.83
CA GLN A 57 0.43 13.18 2.00
C GLN A 57 -0.26 12.72 3.30
N GLN A 58 -1.54 12.38 3.25
CA GLN A 58 -2.25 11.81 4.40
C GLN A 58 -1.70 10.42 4.77
N LEU A 59 -1.46 9.57 3.77
CA LEU A 59 -0.81 8.27 3.99
C LEU A 59 0.57 8.45 4.60
N HIS A 60 1.38 9.37 4.06
CA HIS A 60 2.71 9.68 4.57
C HIS A 60 2.66 10.07 6.06
N ALA A 61 1.77 10.97 6.43
CA ALA A 61 1.60 11.39 7.81
C ALA A 61 1.19 10.23 8.74
N ALA A 62 0.28 9.35 8.28
CA ALA A 62 -0.15 8.18 9.05
C ALA A 62 1.01 7.19 9.27
N LEU A 63 1.77 6.87 8.21
CA LEU A 63 2.93 5.96 8.29
C LEU A 63 4.04 6.54 9.17
N LEU A 64 4.33 7.84 9.02
CA LEU A 64 5.31 8.55 9.83
C LEU A 64 4.93 8.50 11.32
N GLY A 65 3.66 8.80 11.63
CA GLY A 65 3.16 8.74 13.00
C GLY A 65 3.20 7.32 13.58
N ALA A 66 2.93 6.28 12.79
CA ALA A 66 3.04 4.89 13.24
C ALA A 66 4.51 4.54 13.57
N ALA A 67 5.45 4.85 12.68
CA ALA A 67 6.88 4.61 12.90
C ALA A 67 7.42 5.37 14.13
N GLN A 68 7.01 6.62 14.33
CA GLN A 68 7.37 7.42 15.51
C GLN A 68 6.86 6.83 16.83
N ARG A 69 5.77 6.05 16.80
CA ARG A 69 5.27 5.31 17.96
C ARG A 69 5.99 3.97 18.18
N GLY A 70 6.94 3.62 17.32
CA GLY A 70 7.69 2.36 17.39
C GLY A 70 7.00 1.17 16.70
N VAL A 71 5.99 1.41 15.88
CA VAL A 71 5.36 0.39 15.03
C VAL A 71 6.31 0.02 13.90
N GLU A 72 6.48 -1.28 13.62
CA GLU A 72 7.25 -1.76 12.48
C GLU A 72 6.48 -1.50 11.18
N VAL A 73 7.00 -0.61 10.32
CA VAL A 73 6.29 -0.18 9.12
C VAL A 73 7.06 -0.61 7.87
N HIS A 74 6.41 -1.41 7.02
CA HIS A 74 6.93 -1.87 5.73
C HIS A 74 6.07 -1.32 4.60
N VAL A 75 6.71 -0.65 3.64
CA VAL A 75 6.06 -0.09 2.46
C VAL A 75 6.75 -0.61 1.20
N LEU A 76 5.97 -1.17 0.28
CA LEU A 76 6.42 -1.58 -1.03
C LEU A 76 5.56 -0.91 -2.11
N VAL A 77 6.18 -0.08 -2.93
CA VAL A 77 5.52 0.58 -4.06
C VAL A 77 6.07 0.06 -5.39
N ASP A 78 5.24 0.07 -6.44
CA ASP A 78 5.71 -0.26 -7.78
C ASP A 78 6.48 0.93 -8.38
N GLY A 79 7.67 0.69 -8.86
CA GLY A 79 8.52 1.77 -9.38
C GLY A 79 8.05 2.34 -10.73
N PHE A 80 7.12 1.72 -11.43
CA PHE A 80 6.49 2.29 -12.63
C PHE A 80 5.22 3.05 -12.26
N GLY A 81 4.41 2.50 -11.35
CA GLY A 81 3.18 3.13 -10.90
C GLY A 81 3.42 4.33 -9.99
N SER A 82 4.59 4.41 -9.33
CA SER A 82 4.95 5.50 -8.41
C SER A 82 6.29 6.13 -8.81
N PRO A 83 6.40 6.74 -10.02
CA PRO A 83 7.69 7.15 -10.59
C PRO A 83 8.26 8.43 -9.98
N ASP A 84 7.41 9.28 -9.40
CA ASP A 84 7.70 10.68 -9.11
C ASP A 84 7.70 11.00 -7.60
N LEU A 85 7.93 9.97 -6.75
CA LEU A 85 8.11 10.20 -5.32
C LEU A 85 9.41 10.99 -5.07
N SER A 86 9.30 12.12 -4.36
CA SER A 86 10.45 12.95 -4.06
C SER A 86 11.38 12.28 -3.04
N GLU A 87 12.66 12.64 -3.09
CA GLU A 87 13.64 12.23 -2.10
C GLU A 87 13.25 12.68 -0.68
N GLN A 88 12.60 13.82 -0.55
CA GLN A 88 12.10 14.33 0.72
C GLN A 88 10.99 13.46 1.29
N PHE A 89 10.02 13.06 0.45
CA PHE A 89 8.90 12.20 0.85
C PHE A 89 9.40 10.84 1.35
N VAL A 90 10.21 10.16 0.54
CA VAL A 90 10.77 8.85 0.89
C VAL A 90 11.77 8.96 2.03
N GLY A 91 12.65 9.95 1.99
CA GLY A 91 13.73 10.13 2.97
C GLY A 91 13.21 10.39 4.39
N SER A 92 12.13 11.15 4.53
CA SER A 92 11.52 11.39 5.86
C SER A 92 10.91 10.13 6.47
N LEU A 93 10.29 9.26 5.67
CA LEU A 93 9.78 7.96 6.12
C LEU A 93 10.94 7.03 6.54
N VAL A 94 11.98 6.93 5.71
CA VAL A 94 13.15 6.11 6.01
C VAL A 94 13.88 6.61 7.26
N ALA A 95 14.04 7.93 7.42
CA ALA A 95 14.65 8.53 8.61
C ALA A 95 13.86 8.23 9.91
N ALA A 96 12.54 8.05 9.80
CA ALA A 96 11.69 7.65 10.91
C ALA A 96 11.68 6.12 11.17
N GLY A 97 12.40 5.33 10.37
CA GLY A 97 12.50 3.88 10.53
C GLY A 97 11.54 3.06 9.66
N VAL A 98 10.83 3.69 8.71
CA VAL A 98 9.99 2.95 7.76
C VAL A 98 10.86 2.17 6.79
N HIS A 99 10.59 0.87 6.63
CA HIS A 99 11.22 0.00 5.64
C HIS A 99 10.59 0.23 4.26
N PHE A 100 11.01 1.31 3.60
CA PHE A 100 10.48 1.68 2.29
C PHE A 100 11.26 1.00 1.16
N ARG A 101 10.54 0.32 0.26
CA ARG A 101 11.13 -0.37 -0.90
C ARG A 101 10.35 -0.05 -2.17
N ILE A 102 11.09 0.03 -3.28
CA ILE A 102 10.52 0.18 -4.62
C ILE A 102 10.69 -1.13 -5.37
N PHE A 103 9.58 -1.72 -5.80
CA PHE A 103 9.58 -2.91 -6.64
C PHE A 103 10.00 -2.52 -8.06
N ASP A 104 11.02 -3.19 -8.59
CA ASP A 104 11.59 -2.98 -9.91
C ASP A 104 11.75 -1.47 -10.25
N PRO A 105 12.65 -0.76 -9.57
CA PRO A 105 12.84 0.69 -9.79
C PRO A 105 13.28 1.02 -11.22
N GLY A 106 13.57 -0.02 -12.03
CA GLY A 106 13.95 0.07 -13.43
C GLY A 106 15.35 0.65 -13.64
N ARG A 107 16.21 -0.05 -14.36
CA ARG A 107 17.46 0.55 -14.87
C ARG A 107 17.08 1.54 -15.96
N ARG A 108 17.46 2.79 -15.78
CA ARG A 108 17.35 3.80 -16.85
C ARG A 108 18.63 3.75 -17.67
N ILE A 109 18.53 3.40 -18.98
CA ILE A 109 19.59 3.61 -19.96
C ILE A 109 19.12 4.74 -20.87
N LEU A 110 19.92 5.81 -20.98
CA LEU A 110 19.59 7.03 -21.73
C LEU A 110 18.20 7.61 -21.37
N GLY A 111 17.83 7.58 -20.06
CA GLY A 111 16.56 8.10 -19.59
C GLY A 111 15.34 7.18 -19.81
N GLN A 112 15.47 6.09 -20.57
CA GLN A 112 14.39 5.14 -20.83
C GLN A 112 14.49 3.91 -19.92
N ARG A 113 13.35 3.47 -19.38
CA ARG A 113 13.26 2.23 -18.58
C ARG A 113 13.31 1.00 -19.51
N LEU A 114 14.22 0.08 -19.22
CA LEU A 114 14.38 -1.15 -20.01
C LEU A 114 13.35 -2.23 -19.69
N ASN A 115 12.78 -2.25 -18.49
CA ASN A 115 11.86 -3.30 -18.09
C ASN A 115 10.44 -2.77 -17.94
N VAL A 116 9.63 -2.95 -18.99
CA VAL A 116 8.24 -2.46 -19.07
C VAL A 116 7.24 -3.53 -18.63
N LEU A 117 7.68 -4.79 -18.43
CA LEU A 117 6.78 -5.94 -18.30
C LEU A 117 6.54 -6.39 -16.84
N ARG A 118 7.44 -6.07 -15.92
CA ARG A 118 7.28 -6.46 -14.52
C ARG A 118 6.55 -5.35 -13.75
N ARG A 119 5.40 -5.70 -13.18
CA ARG A 119 4.55 -4.82 -12.37
C ARG A 119 4.14 -5.53 -11.09
N MET A 120 4.15 -4.80 -9.99
CA MET A 120 3.52 -5.21 -8.76
C MET A 120 2.16 -4.50 -8.66
N HIS A 121 1.09 -5.17 -9.10
CA HIS A 121 -0.25 -4.56 -9.21
C HIS A 121 -1.14 -4.86 -7.99
N ARG A 122 -0.53 -5.17 -6.85
CA ARG A 122 -1.25 -5.40 -5.60
C ARG A 122 -1.53 -4.09 -4.89
N LYS A 123 -2.67 -4.01 -4.22
CA LYS A 123 -3.03 -2.96 -3.28
C LYS A 123 -3.53 -3.67 -2.03
N ILE A 124 -2.64 -3.80 -1.06
CA ILE A 124 -2.87 -4.57 0.16
C ILE A 124 -2.31 -3.79 1.34
N VAL A 125 -3.08 -3.70 2.40
CA VAL A 125 -2.60 -3.24 3.71
C VAL A 125 -2.93 -4.30 4.74
N VAL A 126 -1.98 -4.61 5.61
CA VAL A 126 -2.21 -5.46 6.79
C VAL A 126 -1.71 -4.71 8.01
N VAL A 127 -2.55 -4.65 9.03
CA VAL A 127 -2.26 -3.99 10.30
C VAL A 127 -2.36 -5.02 11.42
N ASP A 128 -1.29 -5.16 12.18
CA ASP A 128 -1.17 -6.04 13.36
C ASP A 128 -1.55 -7.51 13.10
N GLY A 129 -1.47 -7.96 11.82
CA GLY A 129 -1.88 -9.29 11.41
C GLY A 129 -3.36 -9.61 11.60
N GLN A 130 -4.22 -8.63 11.96
CA GLN A 130 -5.63 -8.82 12.30
C GLN A 130 -6.59 -8.06 11.39
N LEU A 131 -6.14 -6.97 10.80
CA LEU A 131 -6.95 -6.13 9.93
C LEU A 131 -6.26 -6.03 8.57
N GLY A 132 -6.95 -6.41 7.52
CA GLY A 132 -6.47 -6.35 6.15
C GLY A 132 -7.37 -5.51 5.27
N PHE A 133 -6.78 -4.88 4.25
CA PHE A 133 -7.48 -4.20 3.16
C PHE A 133 -6.91 -4.70 1.84
N ILE A 134 -7.78 -5.07 0.92
CA ILE A 134 -7.39 -5.54 -0.41
C ILE A 134 -8.40 -5.05 -1.46
N GLY A 135 -7.92 -4.53 -2.59
CA GLY A 135 -8.83 -4.05 -3.64
C GLY A 135 -8.13 -3.41 -4.81
N GLY A 136 -8.89 -2.60 -5.54
CA GLY A 136 -8.44 -1.85 -6.72
C GLY A 136 -7.89 -0.46 -6.40
N ILE A 137 -8.24 0.12 -5.25
CA ILE A 137 -7.98 1.52 -4.90
C ILE A 137 -6.49 1.77 -4.68
N ASN A 138 -5.91 2.70 -5.42
CA ASN A 138 -4.54 3.18 -5.25
C ASN A 138 -4.50 4.41 -4.34
N TYR A 139 -3.30 4.81 -3.92
CA TYR A 139 -3.12 6.03 -3.11
C TYR A 139 -2.90 7.24 -4.02
N SER A 140 -4.01 7.73 -4.57
CA SER A 140 -4.07 8.92 -5.42
C SER A 140 -5.43 9.63 -5.30
N ALA A 141 -5.43 10.93 -5.48
CA ALA A 141 -6.62 11.77 -5.29
C ALA A 141 -7.75 11.50 -6.29
N ASP A 142 -7.46 10.82 -7.39
CA ASP A 142 -8.46 10.46 -8.42
C ASP A 142 -9.46 9.36 -7.97
N HIS A 143 -9.28 8.81 -6.78
CA HIS A 143 -10.24 7.90 -6.15
C HIS A 143 -11.23 8.57 -5.18
N VAL A 144 -11.25 9.92 -5.12
CA VAL A 144 -12.19 10.67 -4.30
C VAL A 144 -13.00 11.66 -5.15
N ALA A 145 -14.28 11.85 -4.79
CA ALA A 145 -15.26 12.58 -5.59
C ALA A 145 -14.88 14.05 -5.84
N ASP A 146 -14.14 14.69 -4.94
CA ASP A 146 -13.68 16.07 -5.10
C ASP A 146 -12.58 16.24 -6.18
N PHE A 147 -12.10 15.14 -6.75
CA PHE A 147 -11.27 15.16 -7.97
C PHE A 147 -12.07 15.65 -9.20
N GLY A 148 -13.40 15.52 -9.16
CA GLY A 148 -14.31 16.02 -10.19
C GLY A 148 -14.88 14.89 -11.06
N PRO A 149 -15.35 15.22 -12.27
CA PRO A 149 -16.12 14.28 -13.12
C PRO A 149 -15.30 13.05 -13.58
N GLU A 150 -13.98 13.10 -13.47
CA GLU A 150 -13.08 12.00 -13.81
C GLU A 150 -12.67 11.16 -12.60
N ALA A 151 -13.31 11.38 -11.44
CA ALA A 151 -13.09 10.55 -10.26
C ALA A 151 -13.37 9.07 -10.56
N LYS A 152 -12.46 8.20 -10.14
CA LYS A 152 -12.58 6.76 -10.39
C LYS A 152 -13.53 6.12 -9.40
N GLN A 153 -14.43 5.29 -9.91
CA GLN A 153 -15.17 4.35 -9.08
C GLN A 153 -14.36 3.05 -8.96
N ASP A 154 -14.12 2.62 -7.73
CA ASP A 154 -13.36 1.39 -7.43
C ASP A 154 -13.76 0.85 -6.06
N TYR A 155 -13.36 -0.38 -5.77
CA TYR A 155 -13.76 -1.09 -4.57
C TYR A 155 -12.57 -1.69 -3.84
N ALA A 156 -12.70 -1.79 -2.52
CA ALA A 156 -11.81 -2.56 -1.66
C ALA A 156 -12.63 -3.38 -0.66
N VAL A 157 -11.99 -4.38 -0.06
CA VAL A 157 -12.57 -5.17 1.01
C VAL A 157 -11.71 -5.00 2.25
N GLN A 158 -12.35 -4.64 3.36
CA GLN A 158 -11.76 -4.74 4.68
C GLN A 158 -12.01 -6.14 5.23
N VAL A 159 -10.98 -6.77 5.76
CA VAL A 159 -11.04 -8.09 6.38
C VAL A 159 -10.57 -7.98 7.81
N ARG A 160 -11.34 -8.49 8.74
CA ARG A 160 -10.97 -8.62 10.16
C ARG A 160 -11.05 -10.08 10.57
N GLY A 161 -9.97 -10.61 11.17
CA GLY A 161 -9.87 -12.02 11.60
C GLY A 161 -8.65 -12.30 12.45
#